data_af834226f88fd1704fe328b55e10228a
#
_entry.id   af834226f88fd1704fe328b55e10228a
#
_cell.length_a   1.000
_cell.length_b   1.000
_cell.length_c   1.000
_cell.angle_alpha   90.00
_cell.angle_beta   90.00
_cell.angle_gamma   90.00
#
_symmetry.space_group_name_H-M   'P 1'
#
loop_
_entity.id
_entity.type
_entity.pdbx_description
1 polymer ?
#
loop_
_entity_poly.entity_id
_entity_poly.type
_entity_poly.pdbx_seq_one_letter_code
_entity_poly.pdbx_strand_id
1 'polypeptide(L)'
;MNVAIFYDEKKKDAAMAIKNIIISHECDVTLYNEDEIWKDENLHTPRHIMKNITHVLFIYSKNPAAYLGFMFFSGYATGLNLPVLVLEESEKLELPKNFLRSFVMLTIKSFESYFEVEKKRFTENQLKELARAKLLENGYSLFIPNYVRAVKNNEKEIVELFIDAGFDSSQKDSLGTPVLSLAVRNKCLETIELLLERGAAINLCAEDRNYSALMDAAQVGYIEAVQALLEKKADTNIQSKDGQTALILSVGRREADIVEMLVKHGADCNIKDGLGMSALGYAKLFGDKKILSLFGEQTN
;
A
#
# COMPACT_ATOMS: atom_id res chain seq x y z
N MET A 1 10.86 -17.77 -1.42
CA MET A 1 11.94 -17.14 -2.21
C MET A 1 13.00 -18.19 -2.45
N ASN A 2 13.42 -18.39 -3.70
CA ASN A 2 14.41 -19.42 -4.07
C ASN A 2 15.65 -18.73 -4.59
N VAL A 3 16.78 -18.90 -3.90
CA VAL A 3 18.04 -18.22 -4.22
C VAL A 3 19.05 -19.22 -4.80
N ALA A 4 19.60 -18.92 -5.96
CA ALA A 4 20.75 -19.64 -6.51
C ALA A 4 22.03 -18.91 -6.11
N ILE A 5 22.98 -19.61 -5.47
CA ILE A 5 24.30 -19.08 -5.11
C ILE A 5 25.34 -19.73 -6.01
N PHE A 6 26.04 -18.91 -6.78
CA PHE A 6 27.18 -19.31 -7.62
C PHE A 6 28.48 -18.94 -6.91
N TYR A 7 29.40 -19.90 -6.81
CA TYR A 7 30.67 -19.72 -6.12
C TYR A 7 31.74 -20.64 -6.73
N ASP A 8 33.03 -20.27 -6.61
CA ASP A 8 34.14 -21.18 -6.85
C ASP A 8 34.60 -21.87 -5.55
N GLU A 9 35.39 -22.93 -5.65
CA GLU A 9 35.79 -23.73 -4.48
C GLU A 9 36.55 -22.89 -3.41
N LYS A 10 37.24 -21.81 -3.80
CA LYS A 10 37.95 -20.92 -2.87
C LYS A 10 36.95 -20.07 -2.01
N LYS A 11 35.73 -19.94 -2.46
CA LYS A 11 34.67 -19.14 -1.82
C LYS A 11 33.59 -20.01 -1.12
N LYS A 12 33.85 -21.29 -0.99
CA LYS A 12 32.91 -22.26 -0.40
C LYS A 12 32.47 -21.89 1.02
N ASP A 13 33.37 -21.45 1.87
CA ASP A 13 33.05 -21.06 3.25
C ASP A 13 32.12 -19.85 3.28
N ALA A 14 32.36 -18.84 2.42
CA ALA A 14 31.51 -17.70 2.26
C ALA A 14 30.11 -18.11 1.74
N ALA A 15 30.06 -19.02 0.76
CA ALA A 15 28.79 -19.55 0.23
C ALA A 15 28.00 -20.28 1.30
N MET A 16 28.65 -21.06 2.14
CA MET A 16 28.01 -21.76 3.25
C MET A 16 27.51 -20.81 4.35
N ALA A 17 28.26 -19.76 4.67
CA ALA A 17 27.83 -18.72 5.62
C ALA A 17 26.58 -18.00 5.10
N ILE A 18 26.56 -17.58 3.84
CA ILE A 18 25.41 -16.94 3.20
C ILE A 18 24.21 -17.87 3.10
N LYS A 19 24.43 -19.15 2.74
CA LYS A 19 23.39 -20.16 2.75
C LYS A 19 22.68 -20.24 4.11
N ASN A 20 23.43 -20.26 5.20
CA ASN A 20 22.87 -20.33 6.54
C ASN A 20 22.02 -19.10 6.88
N ILE A 21 22.46 -17.90 6.47
CA ILE A 21 21.66 -16.68 6.62
C ILE A 21 20.33 -16.79 5.85
N ILE A 22 20.37 -17.24 4.58
CA ILE A 22 19.16 -17.38 3.76
C ILE A 22 18.19 -18.40 4.37
N ILE A 23 18.70 -19.54 4.84
CA ILE A 23 17.87 -20.58 5.49
C ILE A 23 17.26 -20.07 6.80
N SER A 24 17.98 -19.28 7.61
CA SER A 24 17.43 -18.69 8.84
C SER A 24 16.26 -17.75 8.58
N HIS A 25 16.15 -17.24 7.36
CA HIS A 25 15.01 -16.45 6.88
C HIS A 25 13.93 -17.28 6.16
N GLU A 26 13.89 -18.62 6.34
CA GLU A 26 12.90 -19.53 5.75
C GLU A 26 12.83 -19.47 4.21
N CYS A 27 13.95 -19.27 3.57
CA CYS A 27 14.07 -19.23 2.11
C CYS A 27 14.84 -20.45 1.60
N ASP A 28 14.47 -20.93 0.41
CA ASP A 28 15.17 -22.03 -0.26
C ASP A 28 16.45 -21.52 -0.91
N VAL A 29 17.50 -22.34 -0.87
CA VAL A 29 18.78 -21.99 -1.46
C VAL A 29 19.41 -23.18 -2.13
N THR A 30 19.91 -22.97 -3.35
CA THR A 30 20.69 -23.96 -4.09
C THR A 30 22.09 -23.43 -4.34
N LEU A 31 23.10 -24.23 -4.03
CA LEU A 31 24.51 -23.90 -4.27
C LEU A 31 24.97 -24.47 -5.60
N TYR A 32 25.65 -23.65 -6.38
CA TYR A 32 26.25 -24.05 -7.65
C TYR A 32 27.73 -23.73 -7.62
N ASN A 33 28.56 -24.79 -7.59
CA ASN A 33 29.99 -24.65 -7.73
C ASN A 33 30.34 -24.40 -9.21
N GLU A 34 30.89 -23.24 -9.53
CA GLU A 34 31.21 -22.85 -10.90
C GLU A 34 32.27 -23.75 -11.54
N ASP A 35 33.18 -24.36 -10.75
CA ASP A 35 34.18 -25.30 -11.24
C ASP A 35 33.58 -26.67 -11.65
N GLU A 36 32.36 -27.00 -11.17
CA GLU A 36 31.69 -28.27 -11.41
C GLU A 36 30.53 -28.15 -12.42
N ILE A 37 29.86 -27.01 -12.49
CA ILE A 37 28.70 -26.77 -13.40
C ILE A 37 29.03 -27.16 -14.85
N TRP A 38 30.24 -26.86 -15.32
CA TRP A 38 30.65 -27.14 -16.70
C TRP A 38 31.03 -28.58 -16.96
N LYS A 39 31.12 -29.40 -15.92
CA LYS A 39 31.45 -30.84 -16.02
C LYS A 39 30.21 -31.74 -16.09
N ASP A 40 29.06 -31.23 -15.67
CA ASP A 40 27.81 -32.00 -15.66
C ASP A 40 27.02 -31.72 -16.94
N GLU A 41 26.94 -32.72 -17.83
CA GLU A 41 26.22 -32.63 -19.12
C GLU A 41 24.72 -32.28 -18.96
N ASN A 42 24.12 -32.54 -17.81
CA ASN A 42 22.70 -32.24 -17.54
C ASN A 42 22.47 -30.81 -17.05
N LEU A 43 23.51 -30.12 -16.56
CA LEU A 43 23.44 -28.74 -16.04
C LEU A 43 23.87 -27.66 -17.06
N HIS A 44 24.16 -28.04 -18.33
CA HIS A 44 24.69 -27.13 -19.34
C HIS A 44 23.71 -26.03 -19.81
N THR A 45 22.42 -26.11 -19.47
CA THR A 45 21.47 -25.08 -19.91
C THR A 45 21.08 -24.15 -18.76
N PRO A 46 21.31 -22.81 -18.87
CA PRO A 46 20.89 -21.85 -17.89
C PRO A 46 19.40 -21.98 -17.54
N ARG A 47 18.58 -22.38 -18.53
CA ARG A 47 17.15 -22.62 -18.36
C ARG A 47 16.86 -23.68 -17.30
N HIS A 48 17.67 -24.72 -17.20
CA HIS A 48 17.48 -25.80 -16.21
C HIS A 48 17.83 -25.33 -14.79
N ILE A 49 18.97 -24.63 -14.67
CA ILE A 49 19.44 -24.08 -13.40
C ILE A 49 18.50 -22.98 -12.88
N MET A 50 18.03 -22.09 -13.76
CA MET A 50 17.20 -20.93 -13.38
C MET A 50 15.71 -21.28 -13.23
N LYS A 51 15.32 -22.55 -13.41
CA LYS A 51 13.94 -22.98 -13.21
C LYS A 51 13.55 -22.79 -11.74
N ASN A 52 12.49 -22.01 -11.50
CA ASN A 52 11.99 -21.66 -10.17
C ASN A 52 12.92 -20.79 -9.31
N ILE A 53 14.03 -20.29 -9.85
CA ILE A 53 14.89 -19.33 -9.15
C ILE A 53 14.25 -17.96 -9.19
N THR A 54 14.27 -17.27 -8.06
CA THR A 54 13.72 -15.91 -7.90
C THR A 54 14.83 -14.87 -7.74
N HIS A 55 16.00 -15.26 -7.26
CA HIS A 55 17.16 -14.39 -7.03
C HIS A 55 18.43 -15.14 -7.34
N VAL A 56 19.41 -14.43 -7.88
CA VAL A 56 20.73 -15.00 -8.19
C VAL A 56 21.80 -14.24 -7.41
N LEU A 57 22.64 -14.95 -6.69
CA LEU A 57 23.76 -14.42 -5.96
C LEU A 57 25.07 -15.00 -6.48
N PHE A 58 25.98 -14.15 -6.87
CA PHE A 58 27.36 -14.52 -7.20
C PHE A 58 28.30 -14.11 -6.09
N ILE A 59 29.15 -15.03 -5.65
CA ILE A 59 30.27 -14.73 -4.77
C ILE A 59 31.51 -14.57 -5.63
N TYR A 60 31.92 -13.31 -5.82
CA TYR A 60 32.94 -12.97 -6.78
C TYR A 60 34.30 -13.51 -6.43
N SER A 61 34.99 -14.06 -7.43
CA SER A 61 36.36 -14.52 -7.38
C SER A 61 37.09 -14.10 -8.67
N LYS A 62 38.39 -13.82 -8.58
CA LYS A 62 39.23 -13.54 -9.74
C LYS A 62 39.60 -14.79 -10.56
N ASN A 63 39.04 -15.94 -10.27
CA ASN A 63 39.26 -17.15 -11.07
C ASN A 63 38.65 -16.92 -12.48
N PRO A 64 39.47 -17.08 -13.58
CA PRO A 64 38.98 -16.88 -14.95
C PRO A 64 37.78 -17.76 -15.34
N ALA A 65 37.69 -18.99 -14.82
CA ALA A 65 36.57 -19.90 -15.08
C ALA A 65 35.28 -19.41 -14.40
N ALA A 66 35.37 -18.99 -13.14
CA ALA A 66 34.25 -18.39 -12.40
C ALA A 66 33.79 -17.07 -13.05
N TYR A 67 34.73 -16.28 -13.61
CA TYR A 67 34.36 -15.05 -14.32
C TYR A 67 33.51 -15.31 -15.57
N LEU A 68 33.81 -16.34 -16.35
CA LEU A 68 33.00 -16.73 -17.51
C LEU A 68 31.60 -17.21 -17.08
N GLY A 69 31.54 -18.02 -16.02
CA GLY A 69 30.27 -18.45 -15.41
C GLY A 69 29.44 -17.28 -14.97
N PHE A 70 30.04 -16.35 -14.24
CA PHE A 70 29.39 -15.12 -13.83
C PHE A 70 28.81 -14.33 -15.01
N MET A 71 29.55 -14.06 -16.05
CA MET A 71 29.11 -13.32 -17.22
C MET A 71 27.95 -14.00 -17.93
N PHE A 72 27.99 -15.32 -18.06
CA PHE A 72 26.98 -16.09 -18.75
C PHE A 72 25.67 -16.16 -17.95
N PHE A 73 25.72 -16.57 -16.68
CA PHE A 73 24.53 -16.73 -15.84
C PHE A 73 23.94 -15.39 -15.42
N SER A 74 24.76 -14.36 -15.18
CA SER A 74 24.24 -13.02 -14.88
C SER A 74 23.50 -12.40 -16.07
N GLY A 75 24.03 -12.59 -17.30
CA GLY A 75 23.35 -12.16 -18.53
C GLY A 75 22.01 -12.87 -18.73
N TYR A 76 21.98 -14.19 -18.49
CA TYR A 76 20.75 -14.96 -18.60
C TYR A 76 19.71 -14.56 -17.52
N ALA A 77 20.13 -14.39 -16.26
CA ALA A 77 19.28 -13.95 -15.18
C ALA A 77 18.69 -12.54 -15.45
N THR A 78 19.52 -11.63 -15.96
CA THR A 78 19.07 -10.28 -16.37
C THR A 78 18.03 -10.36 -17.50
N GLY A 79 18.21 -11.25 -18.47
CA GLY A 79 17.22 -11.50 -19.53
C GLY A 79 15.89 -12.04 -19.02
N LEU A 80 15.88 -12.69 -17.87
CA LEU A 80 14.68 -13.17 -17.17
C LEU A 80 14.13 -12.14 -16.15
N ASN A 81 14.70 -10.94 -16.06
CA ASN A 81 14.39 -9.93 -15.05
C ASN A 81 14.56 -10.42 -13.59
N LEU A 82 15.47 -11.37 -13.35
CA LEU A 82 15.80 -11.82 -12.01
C LEU A 82 16.76 -10.84 -11.34
N PRO A 83 16.58 -10.49 -10.06
CA PRO A 83 17.54 -9.72 -9.29
C PRO A 83 18.89 -10.47 -9.23
N VAL A 84 19.97 -9.79 -9.62
CA VAL A 84 21.34 -10.31 -9.58
C VAL A 84 22.12 -9.57 -8.50
N LEU A 85 22.52 -10.31 -7.48
CA LEU A 85 23.31 -9.84 -6.35
C LEU A 85 24.76 -10.30 -6.55
N VAL A 86 25.71 -9.44 -6.22
CA VAL A 86 27.15 -9.80 -6.28
C VAL A 86 27.77 -9.51 -4.93
N LEU A 87 28.35 -10.53 -4.32
CA LEU A 87 29.06 -10.41 -3.06
C LEU A 87 30.55 -10.22 -3.31
N GLU A 88 31.07 -9.08 -2.85
CA GLU A 88 32.51 -8.79 -2.83
C GLU A 88 33.07 -9.03 -1.43
N GLU A 89 34.04 -9.91 -1.28
CA GLU A 89 34.71 -10.13 0.00
C GLU A 89 35.89 -9.18 0.20
N SER A 90 36.92 -9.32 -0.65
CA SER A 90 38.20 -8.59 -0.53
C SER A 90 38.72 -8.07 -1.86
N GLU A 91 38.09 -8.45 -2.94
CA GLU A 91 38.52 -8.17 -4.30
C GLU A 91 37.48 -7.33 -5.02
N LYS A 92 37.89 -6.17 -5.53
CA LYS A 92 36.96 -5.32 -6.32
C LYS A 92 36.74 -5.93 -7.70
N LEU A 93 35.48 -5.95 -8.10
CA LEU A 93 35.08 -6.39 -9.43
C LEU A 93 35.47 -5.32 -10.47
N GLU A 94 36.41 -5.67 -11.34
CA GLU A 94 36.89 -4.80 -12.42
C GLU A 94 36.05 -4.99 -13.69
N LEU A 95 34.82 -4.47 -13.66
CA LEU A 95 33.91 -4.45 -14.80
C LEU A 95 33.56 -3.03 -15.23
N PRO A 96 33.17 -2.83 -16.49
CA PRO A 96 32.68 -1.53 -16.95
C PRO A 96 31.56 -1.00 -16.04
N LYS A 97 31.65 0.25 -15.62
CA LYS A 97 30.66 0.87 -14.68
C LYS A 97 29.21 0.75 -15.13
N ASN A 98 28.96 0.77 -16.44
CA ASN A 98 27.61 0.63 -16.99
C ASN A 98 27.04 -0.77 -16.79
N PHE A 99 27.89 -1.79 -16.82
CA PHE A 99 27.50 -3.18 -16.55
C PHE A 99 27.22 -3.41 -15.07
N LEU A 100 28.07 -2.85 -14.18
CA LEU A 100 27.91 -2.95 -12.73
C LEU A 100 26.59 -2.29 -12.22
N ARG A 101 26.04 -1.31 -12.94
CA ARG A 101 24.77 -0.67 -12.58
C ARG A 101 23.56 -1.63 -12.62
N SER A 102 23.69 -2.75 -13.30
CA SER A 102 22.63 -3.75 -13.39
C SER A 102 22.63 -4.73 -12.21
N PHE A 103 23.60 -4.63 -11.30
CA PHE A 103 23.78 -5.54 -10.18
C PHE A 103 23.75 -4.81 -8.85
N VAL A 104 23.29 -5.52 -7.81
CA VAL A 104 23.40 -5.05 -6.43
C VAL A 104 24.69 -5.56 -5.84
N MET A 105 25.63 -4.66 -5.58
CA MET A 105 26.93 -4.98 -5.00
C MET A 105 26.83 -5.01 -3.47
N LEU A 106 27.19 -6.12 -2.85
CA LEU A 106 27.05 -6.35 -1.40
C LEU A 106 28.39 -6.82 -0.81
N THR A 107 28.55 -6.59 0.48
CA THR A 107 29.56 -7.25 1.31
C THR A 107 28.88 -8.28 2.22
N ILE A 108 29.64 -9.22 2.77
CA ILE A 108 29.08 -10.19 3.75
C ILE A 108 28.38 -9.46 4.90
N LYS A 109 28.95 -8.35 5.38
CA LYS A 109 28.38 -7.56 6.49
C LYS A 109 27.07 -6.86 6.15
N SER A 110 26.87 -6.47 4.89
CA SER A 110 25.66 -5.77 4.44
C SER A 110 24.60 -6.73 3.87
N PHE A 111 24.95 -7.99 3.66
CA PHE A 111 24.09 -8.97 3.01
C PHE A 111 22.82 -9.24 3.83
N GLU A 112 22.94 -9.52 5.11
CA GLU A 112 21.81 -9.90 5.96
C GLU A 112 20.76 -8.79 6.02
N SER A 113 21.17 -7.56 6.31
CA SER A 113 20.26 -6.42 6.35
C SER A 113 19.60 -6.12 4.99
N TYR A 114 20.34 -6.27 3.90
CA TYR A 114 19.78 -6.15 2.55
C TYR A 114 18.76 -7.26 2.27
N PHE A 115 19.10 -8.51 2.64
CA PHE A 115 18.29 -9.68 2.36
C PHE A 115 16.94 -9.65 3.11
N GLU A 116 16.91 -9.15 4.34
CA GLU A 116 15.68 -8.92 5.09
C GLU A 116 14.71 -7.98 4.35
N VAL A 117 15.24 -6.86 3.85
CA VAL A 117 14.45 -5.88 3.09
C VAL A 117 13.95 -6.49 1.78
N GLU A 118 14.82 -7.21 1.06
CA GLU A 118 14.47 -7.82 -0.23
C GLU A 118 13.44 -8.95 -0.06
N LYS A 119 13.57 -9.78 0.97
CA LYS A 119 12.57 -10.81 1.30
C LYS A 119 11.20 -10.18 1.55
N LYS A 120 11.14 -9.12 2.34
CA LYS A 120 9.89 -8.40 2.61
C LYS A 120 9.27 -7.87 1.31
N ARG A 121 10.07 -7.18 0.50
CA ARG A 121 9.64 -6.63 -0.82
C ARG A 121 9.15 -7.73 -1.75
N PHE A 122 9.85 -8.86 -1.82
CA PHE A 122 9.46 -10.00 -2.64
C PHE A 122 8.11 -10.58 -2.20
N THR A 123 7.92 -10.76 -0.88
CA THR A 123 6.66 -11.26 -0.32
C THR A 123 5.49 -10.32 -0.59
N GLU A 124 5.69 -9.01 -0.39
CA GLU A 124 4.68 -7.99 -0.70
C GLU A 124 4.31 -7.99 -2.19
N ASN A 125 5.27 -8.15 -3.09
CA ASN A 125 5.00 -8.24 -4.53
C ASN A 125 4.24 -9.51 -4.89
N GLN A 126 4.56 -10.66 -4.28
CA GLN A 126 3.83 -11.90 -4.51
C GLN A 126 2.36 -11.79 -4.05
N LEU A 127 2.12 -11.18 -2.89
CA LEU A 127 0.76 -10.96 -2.38
C LEU A 127 -0.04 -10.06 -3.34
N LYS A 128 0.59 -9.00 -3.86
CA LYS A 128 -0.04 -8.13 -4.88
C LYS A 128 -0.41 -8.90 -6.15
N GLU A 129 0.51 -9.71 -6.68
CA GLU A 129 0.22 -10.50 -7.88
C GLU A 129 -0.87 -11.55 -7.64
N LEU A 130 -0.92 -12.16 -6.46
CA LEU A 130 -2.00 -13.07 -6.07
C LEU A 130 -3.35 -12.36 -6.00
N ALA A 131 -3.40 -11.18 -5.39
CA ALA A 131 -4.61 -10.37 -5.33
C ALA A 131 -5.10 -9.95 -6.73
N ARG A 132 -4.17 -9.57 -7.63
CA ARG A 132 -4.46 -9.26 -9.04
C ARG A 132 -5.06 -10.45 -9.79
N ALA A 133 -4.47 -11.64 -9.63
CA ALA A 133 -4.98 -12.86 -10.24
C ALA A 133 -6.41 -13.15 -9.76
N LYS A 134 -6.67 -13.07 -8.45
CA LYS A 134 -8.00 -13.27 -7.88
C LYS A 134 -9.03 -12.25 -8.40
N LEU A 135 -8.64 -10.98 -8.58
CA LEU A 135 -9.54 -9.97 -9.18
C LEU A 135 -9.93 -10.36 -10.60
N LEU A 136 -8.97 -10.79 -11.42
CA LEU A 136 -9.24 -11.23 -12.79
C LEU A 136 -10.13 -12.48 -12.84
N GLU A 137 -9.90 -13.46 -11.96
CA GLU A 137 -10.76 -14.65 -11.81
C GLU A 137 -12.19 -14.28 -11.43
N ASN A 138 -12.39 -13.24 -10.61
CA ASN A 138 -13.70 -12.68 -10.28
C ASN A 138 -14.28 -11.75 -11.36
N GLY A 139 -13.64 -11.62 -12.52
CA GLY A 139 -14.11 -10.81 -13.65
C GLY A 139 -13.85 -9.31 -13.50
N TYR A 140 -12.97 -8.90 -12.58
CA TYR A 140 -12.59 -7.50 -12.40
C TYR A 140 -11.29 -7.17 -13.13
N SER A 141 -11.32 -6.25 -14.05
CA SER A 141 -10.11 -5.66 -14.64
C SER A 141 -9.48 -4.65 -13.69
N LEU A 142 -8.14 -4.53 -13.73
CA LEU A 142 -7.34 -3.70 -12.82
C LEU A 142 -7.40 -2.20 -13.19
N PHE A 143 -8.60 -1.63 -13.20
CA PHE A 143 -8.85 -0.22 -13.51
C PHE A 143 -9.63 0.47 -12.40
N ILE A 144 -9.34 1.76 -12.18
CA ILE A 144 -10.00 2.60 -11.17
C ILE A 144 -11.54 2.54 -11.25
N PRO A 145 -12.20 2.59 -12.42
CA PRO A 145 -13.65 2.48 -12.48
C PRO A 145 -14.24 1.20 -11.87
N ASN A 146 -13.54 0.07 -11.97
CA ASN A 146 -13.98 -1.19 -11.36
C ASN A 146 -13.82 -1.18 -9.84
N TYR A 147 -12.72 -0.60 -9.34
CA TYR A 147 -12.53 -0.36 -7.91
C TYR A 147 -13.63 0.54 -7.34
N VAL A 148 -13.91 1.67 -8.01
CA VAL A 148 -15.01 2.58 -7.64
C VAL A 148 -16.37 1.89 -7.66
N ARG A 149 -16.62 1.02 -8.64
CA ARG A 149 -17.86 0.23 -8.72
C ARG A 149 -17.98 -0.70 -7.52
N ALA A 150 -16.93 -1.45 -7.19
CA ALA A 150 -16.93 -2.35 -6.03
C ALA A 150 -17.20 -1.59 -4.72
N VAL A 151 -16.58 -0.40 -4.54
CA VAL A 151 -16.85 0.48 -3.40
C VAL A 151 -18.32 0.90 -3.32
N LYS A 152 -18.91 1.35 -4.43
CA LYS A 152 -20.33 1.79 -4.49
C LYS A 152 -21.33 0.66 -4.24
N ASN A 153 -20.93 -0.57 -4.57
CA ASN A 153 -21.78 -1.76 -4.41
C ASN A 153 -21.59 -2.45 -3.04
N ASN A 154 -20.74 -1.93 -2.16
CA ASN A 154 -20.37 -2.56 -0.88
C ASN A 154 -19.77 -3.98 -1.04
N GLU A 155 -19.00 -4.21 -2.10
CA GLU A 155 -18.34 -5.49 -2.35
C GLU A 155 -17.01 -5.54 -1.57
N LYS A 156 -17.09 -5.68 -0.24
CA LYS A 156 -15.98 -5.56 0.70
C LYS A 156 -14.77 -6.41 0.29
N GLU A 157 -14.97 -7.69 0.00
CA GLU A 157 -13.90 -8.62 -0.37
C GLU A 157 -13.21 -8.21 -1.66
N ILE A 158 -13.95 -7.67 -2.62
CA ILE A 158 -13.39 -7.17 -3.88
C ILE A 158 -12.62 -5.87 -3.66
N VAL A 159 -13.15 -4.96 -2.83
CA VAL A 159 -12.46 -3.72 -2.43
C VAL A 159 -11.14 -4.05 -1.73
N GLU A 160 -11.13 -5.04 -0.84
CA GLU A 160 -9.92 -5.53 -0.16
C GLU A 160 -8.89 -6.06 -1.16
N LEU A 161 -9.30 -6.90 -2.11
CA LEU A 161 -8.42 -7.40 -3.17
C LEU A 161 -7.84 -6.27 -4.03
N PHE A 162 -8.61 -5.22 -4.34
CA PHE A 162 -8.06 -4.04 -5.04
C PHE A 162 -6.96 -3.34 -4.23
N ILE A 163 -7.17 -3.14 -2.93
CA ILE A 163 -6.17 -2.53 -2.05
C ILE A 163 -4.92 -3.42 -1.96
N ASP A 164 -5.09 -4.73 -1.77
CA ASP A 164 -3.99 -5.70 -1.73
C ASP A 164 -3.23 -5.78 -3.08
N ALA A 165 -3.91 -5.57 -4.20
CA ALA A 165 -3.32 -5.45 -5.54
C ALA A 165 -2.53 -4.14 -5.74
N GLY A 166 -2.58 -3.21 -4.79
CA GLY A 166 -1.84 -1.96 -4.76
C GLY A 166 -2.63 -0.72 -5.16
N PHE A 167 -3.96 -0.79 -5.17
CA PHE A 167 -4.79 0.40 -5.33
C PHE A 167 -4.80 1.22 -4.04
N ASP A 168 -4.83 2.54 -4.19
CA ASP A 168 -4.84 3.45 -3.04
C ASP A 168 -6.22 3.45 -2.36
N SER A 169 -6.24 3.22 -1.03
CA SER A 169 -7.44 3.34 -0.21
C SER A 169 -8.01 4.77 -0.20
N SER A 170 -7.21 5.75 -0.59
CA SER A 170 -7.60 7.17 -0.74
C SER A 170 -7.90 7.57 -2.20
N GLN A 171 -7.99 6.60 -3.12
CA GLN A 171 -8.24 6.84 -4.55
C GLN A 171 -9.44 7.76 -4.77
N LYS A 172 -9.33 8.64 -5.75
CA LYS A 172 -10.46 9.44 -6.25
C LYS A 172 -11.02 8.83 -7.54
N ASP A 173 -12.32 9.00 -7.76
CA ASP A 173 -12.95 8.70 -9.05
C ASP A 173 -12.60 9.76 -10.11
N SER A 174 -13.15 9.60 -11.31
CA SER A 174 -12.94 10.53 -12.43
C SER A 174 -13.51 11.94 -12.21
N LEU A 175 -14.35 12.12 -11.20
CA LEU A 175 -14.93 13.40 -10.80
C LEU A 175 -14.19 14.04 -9.61
N GLY A 176 -13.09 13.45 -9.18
CA GLY A 176 -12.32 13.91 -8.04
C GLY A 176 -12.96 13.61 -6.68
N THR A 177 -13.90 12.64 -6.61
CA THR A 177 -14.53 12.24 -5.35
C THR A 177 -13.76 11.09 -4.72
N PRO A 178 -13.30 11.20 -3.44
CA PRO A 178 -12.63 10.11 -2.74
C PRO A 178 -13.52 8.87 -2.60
N VAL A 179 -12.94 7.67 -2.72
CA VAL A 179 -13.68 6.41 -2.57
C VAL A 179 -14.35 6.28 -1.19
N LEU A 180 -13.76 6.86 -0.14
CA LEU A 180 -14.38 6.91 1.18
C LEU A 180 -15.70 7.73 1.17
N SER A 181 -15.71 8.89 0.53
CA SER A 181 -16.92 9.69 0.32
C SER A 181 -17.97 8.95 -0.52
N LEU A 182 -17.52 8.20 -1.55
CA LEU A 182 -18.44 7.38 -2.35
C LEU A 182 -19.06 6.26 -1.54
N ALA A 183 -18.30 5.57 -0.69
CA ALA A 183 -18.81 4.56 0.23
C ALA A 183 -19.87 5.14 1.19
N VAL A 184 -19.59 6.34 1.74
CA VAL A 184 -20.54 7.05 2.62
C VAL A 184 -21.84 7.41 1.88
N ARG A 185 -21.74 8.02 0.69
CA ARG A 185 -22.91 8.40 -0.11
C ARG A 185 -23.80 7.22 -0.50
N ASN A 186 -23.20 6.02 -0.64
CA ASN A 186 -23.92 4.78 -0.97
C ASN A 186 -24.26 3.93 0.27
N LYS A 187 -24.01 4.42 1.49
CA LYS A 187 -24.29 3.76 2.77
C LYS A 187 -23.64 2.39 2.93
N CYS A 188 -22.40 2.26 2.46
CA CYS A 188 -21.60 1.03 2.46
C CYS A 188 -20.74 0.91 3.72
N LEU A 189 -21.34 0.59 4.89
CA LEU A 189 -20.66 0.62 6.19
C LEU A 189 -19.40 -0.28 6.22
N GLU A 190 -19.52 -1.52 5.79
CA GLU A 190 -18.42 -2.47 5.80
C GLU A 190 -17.24 -2.00 4.94
N THR A 191 -17.53 -1.35 3.80
CA THR A 191 -16.50 -0.75 2.94
C THR A 191 -15.89 0.51 3.57
N ILE A 192 -16.69 1.33 4.29
CA ILE A 192 -16.17 2.50 5.03
C ILE A 192 -15.16 2.04 6.08
N GLU A 193 -15.54 1.05 6.91
CA GLU A 193 -14.68 0.51 7.95
C GLU A 193 -13.38 -0.06 7.37
N LEU A 194 -13.48 -0.88 6.31
CA LEU A 194 -12.32 -1.43 5.61
C LEU A 194 -11.39 -0.32 5.09
N LEU A 195 -11.92 0.68 4.40
CA LEU A 195 -11.12 1.80 3.87
C LEU A 195 -10.38 2.54 4.98
N LEU A 196 -11.05 2.80 6.11
CA LEU A 196 -10.44 3.44 7.28
C LEU A 196 -9.35 2.57 7.93
N GLU A 197 -9.58 1.26 8.06
CA GLU A 197 -8.58 0.29 8.56
C GLU A 197 -7.36 0.20 7.64
N ARG A 198 -7.56 0.32 6.34
CA ARG A 198 -6.50 0.31 5.32
C ARG A 198 -5.85 1.69 5.11
N GLY A 199 -6.13 2.67 6.00
CA GLY A 199 -5.44 3.95 6.05
C GLY A 199 -5.93 4.98 5.05
N ALA A 200 -7.18 4.90 4.60
CA ALA A 200 -7.78 5.95 3.77
C ALA A 200 -7.67 7.33 4.44
N ALA A 201 -7.28 8.34 3.66
CA ALA A 201 -7.13 9.71 4.13
C ALA A 201 -8.51 10.28 4.55
N ILE A 202 -8.82 10.17 5.84
CA ILE A 202 -10.15 10.44 6.42
C ILE A 202 -10.67 11.85 6.13
N ASN A 203 -9.77 12.83 6.02
CA ASN A 203 -10.08 14.25 5.79
C ASN A 203 -9.95 14.68 4.32
N LEU A 204 -9.75 13.71 3.40
CA LEU A 204 -9.66 14.01 1.98
C LEU A 204 -11.01 14.48 1.43
N CYS A 205 -11.01 15.64 0.78
CA CYS A 205 -12.23 16.26 0.27
C CYS A 205 -12.44 16.01 -1.24
N ALA A 206 -13.70 15.96 -1.62
CA ALA A 206 -14.13 15.92 -3.02
C ALA A 206 -13.85 17.25 -3.73
N GLU A 207 -13.43 17.19 -5.00
CA GLU A 207 -13.02 18.37 -5.76
C GLU A 207 -14.17 19.29 -6.17
N ASP A 208 -15.36 18.74 -6.28
CA ASP A 208 -16.57 19.49 -6.66
C ASP A 208 -16.98 20.54 -5.60
N ARG A 209 -17.33 20.10 -4.40
CA ARG A 209 -17.86 20.92 -3.31
C ARG A 209 -16.92 21.07 -2.11
N ASN A 210 -15.76 20.46 -2.13
CA ASN A 210 -14.84 20.34 -0.99
C ASN A 210 -15.49 19.64 0.23
N TYR A 211 -16.36 18.67 -0.01
CA TYR A 211 -16.95 17.87 1.07
C TYR A 211 -16.00 16.78 1.51
N SER A 212 -15.78 16.67 2.82
CA SER A 212 -15.18 15.49 3.45
C SER A 212 -16.20 14.35 3.58
N ALA A 213 -15.70 13.12 3.84
CA ALA A 213 -16.59 11.99 4.11
C ALA A 213 -17.54 12.25 5.30
N LEU A 214 -17.08 12.95 6.35
CA LEU A 214 -17.91 13.34 7.49
C LEU A 214 -19.03 14.31 7.09
N MET A 215 -18.75 15.25 6.20
CA MET A 215 -19.75 16.15 5.65
C MET A 215 -20.79 15.41 4.80
N ASP A 216 -20.33 14.46 3.97
CA ASP A 216 -21.25 13.60 3.20
C ASP A 216 -22.12 12.76 4.14
N ALA A 217 -21.58 12.18 5.21
CA ALA A 217 -22.34 11.42 6.21
C ALA A 217 -23.39 12.28 6.91
N ALA A 218 -23.04 13.49 7.33
CA ALA A 218 -23.97 14.46 7.91
C ALA A 218 -25.05 14.87 6.91
N GLN A 219 -24.67 15.09 5.63
CA GLN A 219 -25.59 15.48 4.56
C GLN A 219 -26.62 14.38 4.24
N VAL A 220 -26.24 13.10 4.30
CA VAL A 220 -27.17 11.98 4.01
C VAL A 220 -27.87 11.43 5.27
N GLY A 221 -27.53 11.93 6.46
CA GLY A 221 -28.10 11.50 7.74
C GLY A 221 -27.67 10.06 8.09
N TYR A 222 -26.41 9.68 7.79
CA TYR A 222 -25.90 8.33 8.01
C TYR A 222 -25.13 8.25 9.34
N ILE A 223 -25.88 7.93 10.42
CA ILE A 223 -25.42 7.97 11.81
C ILE A 223 -24.22 7.04 12.03
N GLU A 224 -24.27 5.80 11.51
CA GLU A 224 -23.23 4.80 11.69
C GLU A 224 -21.91 5.25 11.03
N ALA A 225 -21.98 5.88 9.86
CA ALA A 225 -20.80 6.44 9.20
C ALA A 225 -20.23 7.64 9.96
N VAL A 226 -21.10 8.51 10.51
CA VAL A 226 -20.67 9.64 11.38
C VAL A 226 -19.90 9.09 12.57
N GLN A 227 -20.44 8.08 13.24
CA GLN A 227 -19.80 7.46 14.39
C GLN A 227 -18.43 6.88 14.02
N ALA A 228 -18.36 6.04 12.98
CA ALA A 228 -17.11 5.41 12.53
C ALA A 228 -16.03 6.45 12.18
N LEU A 229 -16.41 7.54 11.49
CA LEU A 229 -15.49 8.61 11.13
C LEU A 229 -14.99 9.40 12.35
N LEU A 230 -15.87 9.71 13.30
CA LEU A 230 -15.50 10.45 14.52
C LEU A 230 -14.60 9.62 15.45
N GLU A 231 -14.84 8.31 15.60
CA GLU A 231 -13.97 7.39 16.35
C GLU A 231 -12.55 7.34 15.76
N LYS A 232 -12.43 7.48 14.44
CA LYS A 232 -11.15 7.59 13.73
C LYS A 232 -10.61 9.02 13.64
N LYS A 233 -11.17 9.95 14.42
CA LYS A 233 -10.73 11.35 14.56
C LYS A 233 -10.83 12.18 13.28
N ALA A 234 -11.90 12.02 12.52
CA ALA A 234 -12.20 12.93 11.42
C ALA A 234 -12.30 14.38 11.92
N ASP A 235 -11.76 15.31 11.15
CA ASP A 235 -11.84 16.75 11.46
C ASP A 235 -13.28 17.25 11.25
N THR A 236 -13.90 17.70 12.34
CA THR A 236 -15.27 18.17 12.38
C THR A 236 -15.47 19.57 11.80
N ASN A 237 -14.38 20.33 11.63
CA ASN A 237 -14.40 21.75 11.31
C ASN A 237 -13.97 22.06 9.85
N ILE A 238 -13.80 21.04 9.02
CA ILE A 238 -13.56 21.23 7.58
C ILE A 238 -14.75 22.00 6.98
N GLN A 239 -14.40 22.99 6.14
CA GLN A 239 -15.40 23.80 5.43
C GLN A 239 -15.47 23.40 3.95
N SER A 240 -16.70 23.34 3.43
CA SER A 240 -16.95 23.22 1.99
C SER A 240 -16.56 24.50 1.24
N LYS A 241 -16.69 24.50 -0.09
CA LYS A 241 -16.54 25.71 -0.91
C LYS A 241 -17.51 26.84 -0.50
N ASP A 242 -18.68 26.46 0.01
CA ASP A 242 -19.70 27.40 0.51
C ASP A 242 -19.54 27.70 2.01
N GLY A 243 -18.43 27.30 2.62
CA GLY A 243 -18.13 27.54 4.03
C GLY A 243 -18.89 26.64 5.00
N GLN A 244 -19.70 25.69 4.53
CA GLN A 244 -20.48 24.80 5.39
C GLN A 244 -19.57 23.79 6.10
N THR A 245 -19.90 23.44 7.35
CA THR A 245 -19.28 22.33 8.10
C THR A 245 -20.26 21.16 8.23
N ALA A 246 -19.77 19.97 8.67
CA ALA A 246 -20.64 18.84 8.97
C ALA A 246 -21.74 19.22 9.99
N LEU A 247 -21.41 20.09 10.96
CA LEU A 247 -22.35 20.57 11.96
C LEU A 247 -23.45 21.44 11.35
N ILE A 248 -23.11 22.36 10.45
CA ILE A 248 -24.09 23.20 9.73
C ILE A 248 -25.04 22.31 8.90
N LEU A 249 -24.51 21.32 8.21
CA LEU A 249 -25.29 20.38 7.40
C LEU A 249 -26.28 19.57 8.25
N SER A 250 -25.85 19.05 9.41
CA SER A 250 -26.69 18.27 10.30
C SER A 250 -27.80 19.11 10.97
N VAL A 251 -27.49 20.37 11.33
CA VAL A 251 -28.52 21.31 11.84
C VAL A 251 -29.55 21.63 10.74
N GLY A 252 -29.12 21.85 9.50
CA GLY A 252 -30.01 22.07 8.36
C GLY A 252 -30.96 20.91 8.10
N ARG A 253 -30.56 19.69 8.43
CA ARG A 253 -31.38 18.47 8.35
C ARG A 253 -32.20 18.17 9.62
N ARG A 254 -31.95 18.90 10.71
CA ARG A 254 -32.50 18.65 12.04
C ARG A 254 -32.17 17.28 12.62
N GLU A 255 -30.99 16.75 12.30
CA GLU A 255 -30.50 15.46 12.79
C GLU A 255 -29.80 15.63 14.15
N ALA A 256 -30.62 15.75 15.20
CA ALA A 256 -30.16 16.09 16.56
C ALA A 256 -29.11 15.09 17.09
N ASP A 257 -29.22 13.82 16.74
CA ASP A 257 -28.28 12.78 17.19
C ASP A 257 -26.92 12.96 16.55
N ILE A 258 -26.85 13.33 15.25
CA ILE A 258 -25.60 13.67 14.56
C ILE A 258 -25.01 14.97 15.12
N VAL A 259 -25.85 15.99 15.38
CA VAL A 259 -25.40 17.25 16.02
C VAL A 259 -24.76 16.97 17.38
N GLU A 260 -25.36 16.12 18.20
CA GLU A 260 -24.86 15.75 19.52
C GLU A 260 -23.46 15.06 19.38
N MET A 261 -23.31 14.10 18.46
CA MET A 261 -22.05 13.43 18.22
C MET A 261 -20.95 14.39 17.76
N LEU A 262 -21.27 15.29 16.81
CA LEU A 262 -20.33 16.28 16.31
C LEU A 262 -19.85 17.24 17.41
N VAL A 263 -20.78 17.75 18.22
CA VAL A 263 -20.48 18.65 19.36
C VAL A 263 -19.59 17.94 20.39
N LYS A 264 -19.90 16.70 20.77
CA LYS A 264 -19.07 15.90 21.67
C LYS A 264 -17.64 15.66 21.15
N HIS A 265 -17.46 15.67 19.81
CA HIS A 265 -16.14 15.51 19.19
C HIS A 265 -15.51 16.86 18.77
N GLY A 266 -15.97 17.98 19.33
CA GLY A 266 -15.30 19.27 19.21
C GLY A 266 -15.65 20.08 17.97
N ALA A 267 -16.82 19.83 17.35
CA ALA A 267 -17.30 20.69 16.28
C ALA A 267 -17.62 22.10 16.81
N ASP A 268 -17.07 23.14 16.16
CA ASP A 268 -17.30 24.53 16.53
C ASP A 268 -18.63 25.03 15.94
N CYS A 269 -19.57 25.35 16.82
CA CYS A 269 -20.89 25.84 16.44
C CYS A 269 -20.90 27.29 15.94
N ASN A 270 -19.76 28.01 15.99
CA ASN A 270 -19.62 29.41 15.61
C ASN A 270 -19.02 29.62 14.22
N ILE A 271 -18.46 28.56 13.59
CA ILE A 271 -17.94 28.66 12.22
C ILE A 271 -19.09 29.11 11.30
N LYS A 272 -18.81 30.14 10.50
CA LYS A 272 -19.80 30.72 9.59
C LYS A 272 -19.61 30.20 8.17
N ASP A 273 -20.74 29.93 7.52
CA ASP A 273 -20.78 29.61 6.09
C ASP A 273 -20.69 30.88 5.20
N GLY A 274 -20.77 30.69 3.90
CA GLY A 274 -20.73 31.77 2.90
C GLY A 274 -21.87 32.78 2.99
N LEU A 275 -22.95 32.44 3.72
CA LEU A 275 -24.07 33.34 4.03
C LEU A 275 -23.87 34.09 5.36
N GLY A 276 -22.74 33.85 6.05
CA GLY A 276 -22.43 34.42 7.35
C GLY A 276 -23.16 33.78 8.51
N MET A 277 -23.82 32.63 8.29
CA MET A 277 -24.62 31.92 9.30
C MET A 277 -23.80 30.76 9.89
N SER A 278 -23.83 30.60 11.20
CA SER A 278 -23.22 29.46 11.90
C SER A 278 -24.27 28.40 12.25
N ALA A 279 -23.81 27.20 12.68
CA ALA A 279 -24.67 26.13 13.14
C ALA A 279 -25.61 26.62 14.26
N LEU A 280 -25.08 27.39 15.22
CA LEU A 280 -25.87 28.03 16.27
C LEU A 280 -26.88 29.04 15.71
N GLY A 281 -26.45 29.82 14.69
CA GLY A 281 -27.34 30.77 14.01
C GLY A 281 -28.53 30.08 13.33
N TYR A 282 -28.29 28.99 12.61
CA TYR A 282 -29.33 28.19 11.99
C TYR A 282 -30.27 27.53 13.01
N ALA A 283 -29.72 26.99 14.11
CA ALA A 283 -30.53 26.40 15.17
C ALA A 283 -31.47 27.43 15.81
N LYS A 284 -31.02 28.67 16.01
CA LYS A 284 -31.85 29.79 16.48
C LYS A 284 -32.91 30.17 15.46
N LEU A 285 -32.57 30.26 14.19
CA LEU A 285 -33.50 30.58 13.11
C LEU A 285 -34.59 29.53 12.97
N PHE A 286 -34.26 28.25 13.11
CA PHE A 286 -35.24 27.15 13.03
C PHE A 286 -36.06 26.96 14.33
N GLY A 287 -35.63 27.59 15.42
CA GLY A 287 -36.30 27.47 16.72
C GLY A 287 -36.20 26.06 17.32
N ASP A 288 -35.19 25.29 16.95
CA ASP A 288 -35.04 23.90 17.40
C ASP A 288 -34.43 23.84 18.80
N LYS A 289 -35.32 23.70 19.79
CA LYS A 289 -34.95 23.70 21.21
C LYS A 289 -34.03 22.53 21.58
N LYS A 290 -34.23 21.34 20.96
CA LYS A 290 -33.37 20.17 21.20
C LYS A 290 -31.94 20.45 20.75
N ILE A 291 -31.76 20.94 19.53
CA ILE A 291 -30.43 21.27 18.99
C ILE A 291 -29.80 22.44 19.76
N LEU A 292 -30.59 23.48 20.11
CA LEU A 292 -30.10 24.62 20.90
C LEU A 292 -29.58 24.20 22.28
N SER A 293 -30.20 23.22 22.92
CA SER A 293 -29.73 22.71 24.21
C SER A 293 -28.36 21.98 24.11
N LEU A 294 -28.03 21.40 22.95
CA LEU A 294 -26.76 20.74 22.72
C LEU A 294 -25.59 21.73 22.59
N PHE A 295 -25.85 22.99 22.26
CA PHE A 295 -24.85 24.05 22.17
C PHE A 295 -24.60 24.81 23.47
N GLY A 296 -25.34 24.51 24.55
CA GLY A 296 -25.34 25.28 25.78
C GLY A 296 -24.00 25.45 26.48
N GLU A 297 -23.11 24.51 26.33
CA GLU A 297 -21.74 24.58 26.89
C GLU A 297 -20.78 25.41 26.02
N GLN A 298 -21.08 25.64 24.76
CA GLN A 298 -20.22 26.41 23.81
C GLN A 298 -20.64 27.89 23.69
N THR A 299 -21.69 28.28 24.34
CA THR A 299 -22.29 29.66 24.26
C THR A 299 -21.93 30.58 25.43
N ASN A 300 -21.12 30.08 26.40
CA ASN A 300 -20.64 30.85 27.57
C ASN A 300 -19.22 31.41 27.38
#